data_8123fc865c342968aef0204ab7f2d811
#
_entry.id   8123fc865c342968aef0204ab7f2d811
#
_cell.length_a   1.000
_cell.length_b   1.000
_cell.length_c   1.000
_cell.angle_alpha   90.00
_cell.angle_beta   90.00
_cell.angle_gamma   90.00
#
_symmetry.space_group_name_H-M   'P 1'
#
loop_
_entity.id
_entity.type
_entity.pdbx_description
1 polymer ?
#
loop_
_entity_poly.entity_id
_entity_poly.type
_entity_poly.pdbx_seq_one_letter_code
_entity_poly.pdbx_strand_id
1 'polypeptide(L)'
;MKVLFLVQKEQRAILDRLYEGVAEHCECDIRWLSSDEQRNLRGYFRREVDVTRYDRIVFFLRFKQEIRQVGFIRTLPNLVILEHDAYQNYIPCKYTGKFSAHYRRLPWARVISSGFMVTERLRAEGFDAEFVPKGYDQALLQPQERVRDIELAFVGSTNSVAYSGRKALLDELAQVEPLVVTRTKSGEEYCATLNRIRFFVSADVGMGEYMIKNFEAMACGCVLLAFDQGAEENAALGFEEMVNVVFYKDIPQLQEKLTILRSNPQLAADIARNGQDLVVNQFSFARIGQRIVEVLKPPLRPRAPLSVLERLRLKLGV
;
A
#
# COMPACT_ATOMS: atom_id res chain seq x y z
N MET A 1 -14.68 -3.40 19.99
CA MET A 1 -14.93 -2.48 18.85
C MET A 1 -15.41 -3.33 17.68
N LYS A 2 -16.57 -3.00 17.14
CA LYS A 2 -17.18 -3.70 16.00
C LYS A 2 -16.94 -2.93 14.71
N VAL A 3 -16.31 -3.57 13.75
CA VAL A 3 -15.86 -2.97 12.50
C VAL A 3 -16.60 -3.60 11.33
N LEU A 4 -17.17 -2.78 10.44
CA LEU A 4 -17.56 -3.20 9.10
C LEU A 4 -16.40 -2.90 8.16
N PHE A 5 -15.80 -3.93 7.57
CA PHE A 5 -14.68 -3.78 6.66
C PHE A 5 -15.09 -4.14 5.23
N LEU A 6 -15.27 -3.15 4.39
CA LEU A 6 -15.66 -3.31 2.99
C LEU A 6 -14.41 -3.35 2.10
N VAL A 7 -14.22 -4.47 1.43
CA VAL A 7 -13.03 -4.74 0.60
C VAL A 7 -13.43 -5.12 -0.83
N GLN A 8 -12.48 -5.05 -1.74
CA GLN A 8 -12.70 -5.40 -3.14
C GLN A 8 -12.70 -6.91 -3.33
N LYS A 9 -13.73 -7.47 -3.98
CA LYS A 9 -13.78 -8.89 -4.34
C LYS A 9 -12.80 -9.24 -5.48
N GLU A 10 -12.77 -8.41 -6.52
CA GLU A 10 -11.87 -8.60 -7.65
C GLU A 10 -10.68 -7.64 -7.53
N GLN A 11 -9.55 -8.14 -7.08
CA GLN A 11 -8.30 -7.41 -7.01
C GLN A 11 -7.13 -8.26 -7.50
N ARG A 12 -6.01 -7.59 -7.84
CA ARG A 12 -4.82 -8.27 -8.36
C ARG A 12 -3.89 -8.77 -7.26
N ALA A 13 -3.79 -8.01 -6.18
CA ALA A 13 -3.00 -8.40 -5.02
C ALA A 13 -3.81 -9.37 -4.16
N ILE A 14 -3.14 -10.36 -3.58
CA ILE A 14 -3.74 -11.27 -2.60
C ILE A 14 -3.60 -10.57 -1.25
N LEU A 15 -4.72 -10.08 -0.70
CA LEU A 15 -4.75 -9.31 0.54
C LEU A 15 -5.65 -9.93 1.62
N ASP A 16 -6.16 -11.14 1.37
CA ASP A 16 -7.12 -11.78 2.28
C ASP A 16 -6.55 -11.92 3.70
N ARG A 17 -5.27 -12.28 3.84
CA ARG A 17 -4.59 -12.38 5.14
C ARG A 17 -4.39 -11.04 5.84
N LEU A 18 -4.36 -9.92 5.09
CA LEU A 18 -4.39 -8.59 5.72
C LEU A 18 -5.75 -8.36 6.39
N TYR A 19 -6.83 -8.78 5.74
CA TYR A 19 -8.19 -8.63 6.28
C TYR A 19 -8.41 -9.58 7.47
N GLU A 20 -7.91 -10.81 7.38
CA GLU A 20 -7.87 -11.77 8.48
C GLU A 20 -7.10 -11.20 9.68
N GLY A 21 -5.91 -10.62 9.44
CA GLY A 21 -5.11 -9.96 10.47
C GLY A 21 -5.83 -8.78 11.16
N VAL A 22 -6.70 -8.06 10.47
CA VAL A 22 -7.57 -7.06 11.10
C VAL A 22 -8.63 -7.75 11.98
N ALA A 23 -9.22 -8.84 11.48
CA ALA A 23 -10.27 -9.58 12.20
C ALA A 23 -9.76 -10.30 13.47
N GLU A 24 -8.46 -10.61 13.54
CA GLU A 24 -7.84 -11.17 14.75
C GLU A 24 -7.81 -10.18 15.93
N HIS A 25 -7.91 -8.87 15.68
CA HIS A 25 -7.74 -7.82 16.69
C HIS A 25 -9.03 -7.02 16.99
N CYS A 26 -10.14 -7.30 16.31
CA CYS A 26 -11.46 -6.68 16.57
C CYS A 26 -12.60 -7.58 16.12
N GLU A 27 -13.83 -7.29 16.57
CA GLU A 27 -15.03 -7.90 16.00
C GLU A 27 -15.25 -7.33 14.60
N CYS A 28 -14.85 -8.08 13.56
CA CYS A 28 -14.79 -7.60 12.18
C CYS A 28 -15.79 -8.35 11.29
N ASP A 29 -16.70 -7.59 10.66
CA ASP A 29 -17.58 -8.06 9.59
C ASP A 29 -16.91 -7.67 8.25
N ILE A 30 -16.18 -8.61 7.65
CA ILE A 30 -15.50 -8.39 6.36
C ILE A 30 -16.46 -8.70 5.23
N ARG A 31 -16.62 -7.76 4.30
CA ARG A 31 -17.49 -7.91 3.13
C ARG A 31 -16.78 -7.61 1.84
N TRP A 32 -16.71 -8.61 0.97
CA TRP A 32 -16.10 -8.53 -0.35
C TRP A 32 -17.11 -8.02 -1.37
N LEU A 33 -16.94 -6.78 -1.81
CA LEU A 33 -17.81 -6.13 -2.78
C LEU A 33 -17.33 -6.37 -4.21
N SER A 34 -18.22 -6.89 -5.04
CA SER A 34 -18.04 -6.95 -6.49
C SER A 34 -17.91 -5.53 -7.11
N SER A 35 -17.46 -5.46 -8.34
CA SER A 35 -17.38 -4.17 -9.06
C SER A 35 -18.74 -3.48 -9.19
N ASP A 36 -19.83 -4.25 -9.28
CA ASP A 36 -21.19 -3.72 -9.38
C ASP A 36 -21.68 -3.17 -8.05
N GLU A 37 -21.45 -3.88 -6.96
CA GLU A 37 -21.76 -3.41 -5.61
C GLU A 37 -20.98 -2.15 -5.26
N GLN A 38 -19.69 -2.08 -5.61
CA GLN A 38 -18.89 -0.88 -5.44
C GLN A 38 -19.40 0.30 -6.28
N ARG A 39 -20.06 0.07 -7.42
CA ARG A 39 -20.70 1.13 -8.22
C ARG A 39 -22.00 1.65 -7.62
N ASN A 40 -22.64 0.88 -6.74
CA ASN A 40 -23.89 1.24 -6.09
C ASN A 40 -23.85 0.98 -4.58
N LEU A 41 -22.95 1.66 -3.88
CA LEU A 41 -22.81 1.55 -2.43
C LEU A 41 -24.12 1.89 -1.70
N ARG A 42 -24.84 2.93 -2.17
CA ARG A 42 -26.15 3.28 -1.57
C ARG A 42 -27.12 2.12 -1.60
N GLY A 43 -27.26 1.46 -2.76
CA GLY A 43 -28.13 0.30 -2.90
C GLY A 43 -27.69 -0.87 -2.06
N TYR A 44 -26.36 -1.12 -1.98
CA TYR A 44 -25.78 -2.15 -1.15
C TYR A 44 -26.06 -1.90 0.34
N PHE A 45 -25.72 -0.73 0.86
CA PHE A 45 -25.96 -0.40 2.27
C PHE A 45 -27.44 -0.48 2.66
N ARG A 46 -28.35 -0.04 1.78
CA ARG A 46 -29.80 -0.10 2.04
C ARG A 46 -30.31 -1.53 2.21
N ARG A 47 -29.72 -2.50 1.52
CA ARG A 47 -30.15 -3.91 1.58
C ARG A 47 -29.44 -4.71 2.65
N GLU A 48 -28.16 -4.45 2.86
CA GLU A 48 -27.25 -5.38 3.52
C GLU A 48 -26.65 -4.83 4.83
N VAL A 49 -26.75 -3.52 5.09
CA VAL A 49 -25.99 -2.91 6.19
C VAL A 49 -26.88 -2.08 7.09
N ASP A 50 -26.91 -2.46 8.35
CA ASP A 50 -27.35 -1.59 9.44
C ASP A 50 -26.15 -0.88 10.05
N VAL A 51 -25.96 0.39 9.69
CA VAL A 51 -24.82 1.20 10.09
C VAL A 51 -24.72 1.44 11.60
N THR A 52 -25.85 1.30 12.33
CA THR A 52 -25.89 1.53 13.78
C THR A 52 -25.21 0.42 14.58
N ARG A 53 -24.93 -0.70 13.93
CA ARG A 53 -24.30 -1.88 14.54
C ARG A 53 -22.77 -1.78 14.62
N TYR A 54 -22.16 -0.76 14.01
CA TYR A 54 -20.71 -0.70 13.84
C TYR A 54 -20.11 0.57 14.46
N ASP A 55 -19.04 0.38 15.22
CA ASP A 55 -18.24 1.47 15.78
C ASP A 55 -17.39 2.16 14.70
N ARG A 56 -16.98 1.40 13.68
CA ARG A 56 -16.21 1.87 12.52
C ARG A 56 -16.71 1.24 11.24
N ILE A 57 -16.71 2.03 10.17
CA ILE A 57 -16.98 1.57 8.80
C ILE A 57 -15.70 1.85 8.00
N VAL A 58 -14.99 0.80 7.63
CA VAL A 58 -13.70 0.90 6.93
C VAL A 58 -13.91 0.58 5.45
N PHE A 59 -13.49 1.49 4.58
CA PHE A 59 -13.46 1.29 3.14
C PHE A 59 -12.03 0.98 2.68
N PHE A 60 -11.88 -0.12 1.95
CA PHE A 60 -10.72 -0.41 1.13
C PHE A 60 -11.20 -0.75 -0.28
N LEU A 61 -11.80 0.24 -0.91
CA LEU A 61 -12.53 0.12 -2.17
C LEU A 61 -11.76 0.79 -3.31
N ARG A 62 -12.25 0.61 -4.53
CA ARG A 62 -11.66 1.29 -5.69
C ARG A 62 -11.98 2.78 -5.64
N PHE A 63 -10.97 3.60 -5.46
CA PHE A 63 -11.08 5.07 -5.43
C PHE A 63 -11.95 5.63 -6.56
N LYS A 64 -11.80 5.11 -7.79
CA LYS A 64 -12.61 5.50 -8.95
C LYS A 64 -14.13 5.33 -8.74
N GLN A 65 -14.55 4.34 -7.94
CA GLN A 65 -15.96 4.08 -7.64
C GLN A 65 -16.42 4.92 -6.45
N GLU A 66 -15.55 5.04 -5.46
CA GLU A 66 -15.81 5.80 -4.24
C GLU A 66 -16.07 7.28 -4.54
N ILE A 67 -15.19 7.96 -5.28
CA ILE A 67 -15.33 9.40 -5.57
C ILE A 67 -16.63 9.78 -6.28
N ARG A 68 -17.28 8.84 -7.00
CA ARG A 68 -18.54 9.05 -7.71
C ARG A 68 -19.74 9.03 -6.79
N GLN A 69 -19.61 8.52 -5.60
CA GLN A 69 -20.71 8.27 -4.66
C GLN A 69 -20.57 9.08 -3.37
N VAL A 70 -19.76 10.12 -3.37
CA VAL A 70 -19.47 10.94 -2.18
C VAL A 70 -20.76 11.50 -1.55
N GLY A 71 -21.80 11.78 -2.33
CA GLY A 71 -23.12 12.20 -1.83
C GLY A 71 -23.70 11.19 -0.85
N PHE A 72 -23.66 9.89 -1.16
CA PHE A 72 -24.05 8.83 -0.24
C PHE A 72 -23.03 8.66 0.89
N ILE A 73 -21.74 8.61 0.58
CA ILE A 73 -20.68 8.36 1.57
C ILE A 73 -20.71 9.41 2.69
N ARG A 74 -21.07 10.65 2.38
CA ARG A 74 -21.30 11.73 3.39
C ARG A 74 -22.37 11.40 4.42
N THR A 75 -23.22 10.43 4.18
CA THR A 75 -24.26 10.01 5.14
C THR A 75 -23.76 9.01 6.18
N LEU A 76 -22.63 8.37 5.90
CA LEU A 76 -22.08 7.33 6.76
C LEU A 76 -21.42 7.93 7.99
N PRO A 77 -21.76 7.45 9.20
CA PRO A 77 -21.01 7.79 10.40
C PRO A 77 -19.72 6.97 10.47
N ASN A 78 -18.82 7.39 11.35
CA ASN A 78 -17.65 6.60 11.77
C ASN A 78 -16.81 6.02 10.61
N LEU A 79 -16.68 6.78 9.51
CA LEU A 79 -16.01 6.36 8.30
C LEU A 79 -14.49 6.44 8.45
N VAL A 80 -13.82 5.38 8.03
CA VAL A 80 -12.37 5.30 7.84
C VAL A 80 -12.09 4.83 6.41
N ILE A 81 -11.13 5.42 5.75
CA ILE A 81 -10.70 5.05 4.39
C ILE A 81 -9.27 4.51 4.48
N LEU A 82 -9.08 3.23 4.22
CA LEU A 82 -7.76 2.63 4.04
C LEU A 82 -7.36 2.80 2.58
N GLU A 83 -6.23 3.49 2.33
CA GLU A 83 -5.83 3.87 0.97
C GLU A 83 -4.34 3.61 0.73
N HIS A 84 -4.05 2.76 -0.24
CA HIS A 84 -2.68 2.38 -0.63
C HIS A 84 -2.16 3.12 -1.87
N ASP A 85 -3.00 3.96 -2.47
CA ASP A 85 -2.70 4.66 -3.72
C ASP A 85 -2.75 6.20 -3.57
N ALA A 86 -2.85 6.72 -2.33
CA ALA A 86 -2.97 8.15 -2.05
C ALA A 86 -1.77 8.97 -2.57
N TYR A 87 -0.60 8.37 -2.77
CA TYR A 87 0.56 9.01 -3.41
C TYR A 87 0.22 9.59 -4.79
N GLN A 88 -0.75 9.00 -5.51
CA GLN A 88 -1.19 9.48 -6.83
C GLN A 88 -1.83 10.88 -6.76
N ASN A 89 -2.19 11.35 -5.57
CA ASN A 89 -2.64 12.73 -5.35
C ASN A 89 -1.55 13.76 -5.66
N TYR A 90 -0.30 13.38 -5.49
CA TYR A 90 0.87 14.26 -5.48
C TYR A 90 1.82 14.06 -6.66
N ILE A 91 1.49 13.16 -7.57
CA ILE A 91 2.28 12.90 -8.78
C ILE A 91 1.46 13.23 -10.05
N PRO A 92 2.13 13.53 -11.19
CA PRO A 92 1.44 13.75 -12.48
C PRO A 92 0.72 12.50 -12.94
N CYS A 93 -0.59 12.43 -12.76
CA CYS A 93 -1.45 11.35 -13.23
C CYS A 93 -2.92 11.78 -13.24
N LYS A 94 -3.82 10.90 -13.70
CA LYS A 94 -5.27 11.18 -13.74
C LYS A 94 -5.91 11.45 -12.37
N TYR A 95 -5.22 11.15 -11.27
CA TYR A 95 -5.71 11.32 -9.90
C TYR A 95 -5.05 12.47 -9.14
N THR A 96 -4.16 13.24 -9.77
CA THR A 96 -3.55 14.43 -9.17
C THR A 96 -4.61 15.33 -8.55
N GLY A 97 -4.48 15.62 -7.25
CA GLY A 97 -5.39 16.45 -6.46
C GLY A 97 -6.78 15.87 -6.17
N LYS A 98 -7.11 14.68 -6.71
CA LYS A 98 -8.47 14.11 -6.58
C LYS A 98 -8.72 13.45 -5.22
N PHE A 99 -7.70 12.90 -4.59
CA PHE A 99 -7.81 12.34 -3.24
C PHE A 99 -8.10 13.47 -2.24
N SER A 100 -7.31 14.54 -2.26
CA SER A 100 -7.55 15.71 -1.40
C SER A 100 -8.93 16.33 -1.66
N ALA A 101 -9.34 16.46 -2.92
CA ALA A 101 -10.66 16.98 -3.26
C ALA A 101 -11.80 16.09 -2.73
N HIS A 102 -11.61 14.77 -2.72
CA HIS A 102 -12.57 13.83 -2.14
C HIS A 102 -12.61 13.93 -0.62
N TYR A 103 -11.47 13.92 0.05
CA TYR A 103 -11.38 13.97 1.52
C TYR A 103 -11.89 15.30 2.09
N ARG A 104 -11.70 16.44 1.41
CA ARG A 104 -12.34 17.73 1.82
C ARG A 104 -13.86 17.66 1.89
N ARG A 105 -14.49 16.74 1.17
CA ARG A 105 -15.93 16.49 1.24
C ARG A 105 -16.32 15.55 2.38
N LEU A 106 -15.35 14.93 3.06
CA LEU A 106 -15.49 13.96 4.14
C LEU A 106 -14.63 14.35 5.37
N PRO A 107 -14.75 15.59 5.91
CA PRO A 107 -13.81 16.16 6.87
C PRO A 107 -13.75 15.42 8.22
N TRP A 108 -14.73 14.58 8.52
CA TRP A 108 -14.78 13.74 9.73
C TRP A 108 -14.14 12.36 9.52
N ALA A 109 -13.94 11.95 8.27
CA ALA A 109 -13.39 10.62 7.99
C ALA A 109 -11.88 10.58 8.31
N ARG A 110 -11.45 9.47 8.91
CA ARG A 110 -10.02 9.15 9.04
C ARG A 110 -9.53 8.51 7.76
N VAL A 111 -8.35 8.92 7.31
CA VAL A 111 -7.65 8.30 6.18
C VAL A 111 -6.44 7.55 6.72
N ILE A 112 -6.34 6.27 6.45
CA ILE A 112 -5.14 5.47 6.72
C ILE A 112 -4.37 5.37 5.42
N SER A 113 -3.19 5.99 5.36
CA SER A 113 -2.33 6.02 4.18
C SER A 113 -1.07 5.19 4.40
N SER A 114 -0.57 4.58 3.33
CA SER A 114 0.56 3.64 3.39
C SER A 114 1.95 4.28 3.24
N GLY A 115 2.04 5.54 2.85
CA GLY A 115 3.29 6.30 2.81
C GLY A 115 3.34 7.28 3.97
N PHE A 116 4.47 7.35 4.68
CA PHE A 116 4.65 8.29 5.78
C PHE A 116 4.59 9.74 5.28
N MET A 117 5.37 10.06 4.24
CA MET A 117 5.38 11.40 3.65
C MET A 117 4.05 11.78 3.01
N VAL A 118 3.32 10.81 2.44
CA VAL A 118 1.96 11.01 1.92
C VAL A 118 1.01 11.36 3.08
N THR A 119 1.14 10.66 4.21
CA THR A 119 0.35 10.94 5.42
C THR A 119 0.61 12.33 5.97
N GLU A 120 1.89 12.74 6.06
CA GLU A 120 2.27 14.07 6.53
C GLU A 120 1.70 15.18 5.62
N ARG A 121 1.72 14.99 4.30
CA ARG A 121 1.08 15.93 3.36
C ARG A 121 -0.43 16.02 3.58
N LEU A 122 -1.09 14.89 3.79
CA LEU A 122 -2.53 14.86 4.10
C LEU A 122 -2.82 15.56 5.43
N ARG A 123 -1.99 15.38 6.48
CA ARG A 123 -2.07 16.09 7.76
C ARG A 123 -1.90 17.60 7.58
N ALA A 124 -0.92 18.02 6.79
CA ALA A 124 -0.68 19.43 6.47
C ALA A 124 -1.85 20.07 5.71
N GLU A 125 -2.61 19.31 4.93
CA GLU A 125 -3.87 19.75 4.31
C GLU A 125 -5.06 19.76 5.30
N GLY A 126 -4.87 19.36 6.56
CA GLY A 126 -5.87 19.38 7.62
C GLY A 126 -6.72 18.13 7.76
N PHE A 127 -6.40 17.04 7.05
CA PHE A 127 -7.12 15.77 7.18
C PHE A 127 -6.76 15.01 8.47
N ASP A 128 -7.69 14.17 8.95
CA ASP A 128 -7.42 13.16 9.99
C ASP A 128 -6.74 11.97 9.26
N ALA A 129 -5.41 12.00 9.21
CA ALA A 129 -4.63 11.01 8.48
C ALA A 129 -3.68 10.25 9.41
N GLU A 130 -3.66 8.93 9.26
CA GLU A 130 -2.82 8.01 10.02
C GLU A 130 -1.94 7.18 9.10
N PHE A 131 -0.70 6.96 9.52
CA PHE A 131 0.26 6.15 8.78
C PHE A 131 0.20 4.69 9.21
N VAL A 132 -0.10 3.82 8.26
CA VAL A 132 0.08 2.37 8.40
C VAL A 132 0.72 1.85 7.13
N PRO A 133 1.97 1.38 7.18
CA PRO A 133 2.70 0.97 5.98
C PRO A 133 2.06 -0.22 5.28
N LYS A 134 2.44 -0.43 4.03
CA LYS A 134 2.16 -1.69 3.33
C LYS A 134 2.92 -2.83 4.01
N GLY A 135 2.44 -4.03 3.83
CA GLY A 135 3.08 -5.24 4.34
C GLY A 135 3.10 -6.34 3.29
N TYR A 136 3.33 -7.57 3.72
CA TYR A 136 3.37 -8.74 2.87
C TYR A 136 2.63 -9.93 3.48
N ASP A 137 2.21 -10.88 2.66
CA ASP A 137 1.58 -12.13 3.11
C ASP A 137 2.65 -13.10 3.63
N GLN A 138 2.77 -13.19 4.96
CA GLN A 138 3.77 -14.02 5.63
C GLN A 138 3.55 -15.54 5.47
N ALA A 139 2.39 -15.98 5.03
CA ALA A 139 2.14 -17.38 4.76
C ALA A 139 2.49 -17.77 3.31
N LEU A 140 2.41 -16.81 2.40
CA LEU A 140 2.70 -17.02 0.99
C LEU A 140 4.15 -16.71 0.63
N LEU A 141 4.71 -15.64 1.19
CA LEU A 141 6.02 -15.11 0.83
C LEU A 141 7.03 -15.40 1.95
N GLN A 142 7.75 -16.47 1.75
CA GLN A 142 8.75 -16.97 2.68
C GLN A 142 10.03 -17.35 1.93
N PRO A 143 11.18 -17.37 2.63
CA PRO A 143 12.39 -17.94 2.07
C PRO A 143 12.17 -19.39 1.68
N GLN A 144 12.71 -19.76 0.53
CA GLN A 144 12.76 -21.12 0.05
C GLN A 144 14.21 -21.52 -0.18
N GLU A 145 14.55 -22.79 0.07
CA GLU A 145 15.87 -23.33 -0.25
C GLU A 145 16.01 -23.48 -1.78
N ARG A 146 16.28 -22.34 -2.45
CA ARG A 146 16.48 -22.27 -3.90
C ARG A 146 17.81 -21.61 -4.25
N VAL A 147 18.40 -22.05 -5.35
CA VAL A 147 19.53 -21.36 -5.94
C VAL A 147 19.07 -20.00 -6.45
N ARG A 148 19.79 -18.93 -6.06
CA ARG A 148 19.55 -17.55 -6.55
C ARG A 148 20.29 -17.34 -7.85
N ASP A 149 19.71 -17.85 -8.95
CA ASP A 149 20.28 -17.83 -10.30
C ASP A 149 19.94 -16.54 -11.10
N ILE A 150 19.11 -15.68 -10.55
CA ILE A 150 18.81 -14.35 -11.11
C ILE A 150 19.54 -13.29 -10.26
N GLU A 151 20.62 -12.72 -10.82
CA GLU A 151 21.41 -11.77 -10.05
C GLU A 151 20.66 -10.47 -9.78
N LEU A 152 20.10 -9.84 -10.83
CA LEU A 152 19.46 -8.52 -10.76
C LEU A 152 18.09 -8.57 -11.44
N ALA A 153 17.03 -8.18 -10.72
CA ALA A 153 15.69 -8.22 -11.31
C ALA A 153 14.73 -7.18 -10.74
N PHE A 154 13.75 -6.85 -11.57
CA PHE A 154 12.48 -6.23 -11.18
C PHE A 154 11.32 -7.16 -11.54
N VAL A 155 10.38 -7.37 -10.61
CA VAL A 155 9.17 -8.16 -10.86
C VAL A 155 7.95 -7.29 -10.67
N GLY A 156 7.28 -6.91 -11.76
CA GLY A 156 6.10 -6.07 -11.64
C GLY A 156 5.60 -5.45 -12.92
N SER A 157 4.61 -4.55 -12.79
CA SER A 157 4.03 -3.83 -13.92
C SER A 157 4.83 -2.56 -14.22
N THR A 158 5.08 -2.34 -15.50
CA THR A 158 5.66 -1.11 -16.06
C THR A 158 4.66 -0.33 -16.92
N ASN A 159 3.46 -0.88 -17.15
CA ASN A 159 2.48 -0.41 -18.14
C ASN A 159 1.43 0.55 -17.54
N SER A 160 1.84 1.65 -16.90
CA SER A 160 0.92 2.66 -16.39
C SER A 160 1.56 4.04 -16.52
N VAL A 161 0.75 5.08 -16.78
CA VAL A 161 1.22 6.47 -16.77
C VAL A 161 1.85 6.83 -15.43
N ALA A 162 1.28 6.33 -14.32
CA ALA A 162 1.85 6.51 -12.97
C ALA A 162 3.21 5.81 -12.79
N TYR A 163 3.61 4.93 -13.72
CA TYR A 163 4.86 4.18 -13.70
C TYR A 163 5.84 4.62 -14.81
N SER A 164 5.65 5.81 -15.40
CA SER A 164 6.54 6.31 -16.46
C SER A 164 7.97 6.45 -15.99
N GLY A 165 8.20 7.01 -14.80
CA GLY A 165 9.54 7.11 -14.19
C GLY A 165 10.15 5.74 -13.91
N ARG A 166 9.35 4.78 -13.40
CA ARG A 166 9.78 3.38 -13.21
C ARG A 166 10.25 2.76 -14.52
N LYS A 167 9.44 2.89 -15.57
CA LYS A 167 9.77 2.31 -16.87
C LYS A 167 11.07 2.92 -17.42
N ALA A 168 11.19 4.23 -17.39
CA ALA A 168 12.39 4.93 -17.89
C ALA A 168 13.66 4.46 -17.15
N LEU A 169 13.62 4.38 -15.82
CA LEU A 169 14.75 3.91 -15.02
C LEU A 169 15.12 2.45 -15.33
N LEU A 170 14.14 1.56 -15.45
CA LEU A 170 14.40 0.15 -15.75
C LEU A 170 14.91 -0.04 -17.17
N ASP A 171 14.41 0.72 -18.15
CA ASP A 171 14.89 0.70 -19.53
C ASP A 171 16.35 1.20 -19.63
N GLU A 172 16.71 2.25 -18.88
CA GLU A 172 18.07 2.79 -18.80
C GLU A 172 19.01 1.78 -18.10
N LEU A 173 18.60 1.24 -16.96
CA LEU A 173 19.39 0.24 -16.23
C LEU A 173 19.69 -0.99 -17.07
N ALA A 174 18.73 -1.45 -17.87
CA ALA A 174 18.91 -2.60 -18.76
C ALA A 174 19.93 -2.37 -19.90
N GLN A 175 20.36 -1.12 -20.17
CA GLN A 175 21.42 -0.84 -21.14
C GLN A 175 22.82 -1.07 -20.55
N VAL A 176 22.95 -1.02 -19.24
CA VAL A 176 24.24 -1.02 -18.54
C VAL A 176 24.43 -2.20 -17.57
N GLU A 177 23.34 -2.90 -17.23
CA GLU A 177 23.34 -4.06 -16.32
C GLU A 177 22.50 -5.19 -16.88
N PRO A 178 22.83 -6.46 -16.60
CA PRO A 178 22.05 -7.62 -17.01
C PRO A 178 20.75 -7.74 -16.18
N LEU A 179 19.84 -6.79 -16.34
CA LEU A 179 18.58 -6.69 -15.59
C LEU A 179 17.51 -7.59 -16.18
N VAL A 180 16.92 -8.44 -15.34
CA VAL A 180 15.70 -9.19 -15.66
C VAL A 180 14.47 -8.38 -15.26
N VAL A 181 13.67 -7.93 -16.23
CA VAL A 181 12.37 -7.29 -15.99
C VAL A 181 11.27 -8.29 -16.37
N THR A 182 10.51 -8.73 -15.38
CA THR A 182 9.50 -9.77 -15.60
C THR A 182 8.21 -9.50 -14.83
N ARG A 183 7.19 -10.28 -15.16
CA ARG A 183 5.91 -10.28 -14.47
C ARG A 183 5.39 -11.69 -14.37
N THR A 184 5.00 -12.09 -13.18
CA THR A 184 4.44 -13.42 -12.88
C THR A 184 2.94 -13.29 -12.54
N LYS A 185 2.29 -14.44 -12.43
CA LYS A 185 1.03 -14.54 -11.70
C LYS A 185 1.30 -14.30 -10.20
N SER A 186 0.32 -13.76 -9.49
CA SER A 186 0.38 -13.68 -8.03
C SER A 186 0.35 -15.09 -7.42
N GLY A 187 0.85 -15.23 -6.19
CA GLY A 187 0.88 -16.52 -5.50
C GLY A 187 2.21 -17.24 -5.63
N GLU A 188 2.18 -18.56 -5.79
CA GLU A 188 3.36 -19.43 -5.75
C GLU A 188 4.42 -19.11 -6.81
N GLU A 189 4.00 -18.81 -8.04
CA GLU A 189 4.92 -18.43 -9.11
C GLU A 189 5.71 -17.16 -8.77
N TYR A 190 5.03 -16.17 -8.17
CA TYR A 190 5.65 -14.95 -7.71
C TYR A 190 6.65 -15.20 -6.58
N CYS A 191 6.25 -15.96 -5.57
CA CYS A 191 7.12 -16.36 -4.46
C CYS A 191 8.35 -17.13 -4.97
N ALA A 192 8.15 -18.12 -5.84
CA ALA A 192 9.24 -18.88 -6.43
C ALA A 192 10.22 -18.00 -7.23
N THR A 193 9.71 -16.99 -7.94
CA THR A 193 10.54 -16.06 -8.71
C THR A 193 11.37 -15.17 -7.78
N LEU A 194 10.77 -14.60 -6.73
CA LEU A 194 11.49 -13.78 -5.75
C LEU A 194 12.62 -14.57 -5.07
N ASN A 195 12.39 -15.85 -4.76
CA ASN A 195 13.38 -16.72 -4.14
C ASN A 195 14.58 -17.09 -5.05
N ARG A 196 14.50 -16.78 -6.35
CA ARG A 196 15.60 -16.93 -7.30
C ARG A 196 16.42 -15.66 -7.48
N ILE A 197 15.92 -14.50 -6.99
CA ILE A 197 16.55 -13.19 -7.17
C ILE A 197 17.52 -12.91 -6.02
N ARG A 198 18.74 -12.46 -6.36
CA ARG A 198 19.72 -12.00 -5.38
C ARG A 198 19.51 -10.52 -5.04
N PHE A 199 19.47 -9.65 -6.06
CA PHE A 199 19.28 -8.21 -5.94
C PHE A 199 17.95 -7.81 -6.58
N PHE A 200 17.02 -7.33 -5.76
CA PHE A 200 15.73 -6.85 -6.24
C PHE A 200 15.77 -5.33 -6.41
N VAL A 201 15.55 -4.84 -7.63
CA VAL A 201 15.51 -3.41 -7.92
C VAL A 201 14.10 -2.88 -7.65
N SER A 202 13.96 -1.97 -6.70
CA SER A 202 12.75 -1.17 -6.53
C SER A 202 12.86 0.10 -7.37
N ALA A 203 11.96 0.29 -8.30
CA ALA A 203 11.94 1.45 -9.18
C ALA A 203 10.73 2.35 -8.87
N ASP A 204 10.56 2.74 -7.60
CA ASP A 204 9.42 3.56 -7.13
C ASP A 204 9.67 5.06 -7.31
N VAL A 205 10.16 5.43 -8.51
CA VAL A 205 10.61 6.77 -8.87
C VAL A 205 9.49 7.81 -8.70
N GLY A 206 9.74 8.78 -7.82
CA GLY A 206 8.86 9.92 -7.58
C GLY A 206 7.55 9.58 -6.86
N MET A 207 7.39 8.37 -6.32
CA MET A 207 6.14 7.97 -5.65
C MET A 207 6.02 8.54 -4.24
N GLY A 208 7.13 8.85 -3.55
CA GLY A 208 7.14 9.36 -2.18
C GLY A 208 6.69 8.33 -1.15
N GLU A 209 6.66 7.04 -1.53
CA GLU A 209 6.41 5.89 -0.65
C GLU A 209 6.94 4.61 -1.29
N TYR A 210 7.18 3.59 -0.48
CA TYR A 210 7.60 2.27 -0.94
C TYR A 210 6.40 1.38 -1.27
N MET A 211 6.44 0.75 -2.45
CA MET A 211 5.39 -0.17 -2.89
C MET A 211 5.50 -1.53 -2.19
N ILE A 212 4.40 -2.28 -2.14
CA ILE A 212 4.29 -3.59 -1.50
C ILE A 212 5.43 -4.56 -1.88
N LYS A 213 5.89 -4.52 -3.12
CA LYS A 213 6.96 -5.39 -3.65
C LYS A 213 8.30 -5.27 -2.93
N ASN A 214 8.57 -4.14 -2.29
CA ASN A 214 9.78 -3.95 -1.49
C ASN A 214 9.75 -4.89 -0.28
N PHE A 215 8.66 -4.90 0.46
CA PHE A 215 8.46 -5.77 1.62
C PHE A 215 8.41 -7.25 1.22
N GLU A 216 7.78 -7.55 0.08
CA GLU A 216 7.67 -8.89 -0.48
C GLU A 216 9.04 -9.47 -0.88
N ALA A 217 9.88 -8.66 -1.54
CA ALA A 217 11.24 -9.06 -1.94
C ALA A 217 12.14 -9.29 -0.73
N MET A 218 12.10 -8.38 0.26
CA MET A 218 12.86 -8.54 1.51
C MET A 218 12.40 -9.78 2.28
N ALA A 219 11.09 -10.06 2.35
CA ALA A 219 10.55 -11.25 3.00
C ALA A 219 11.06 -12.55 2.38
N CYS A 220 11.26 -12.57 1.07
CA CYS A 220 11.87 -13.69 0.35
C CYS A 220 13.40 -13.71 0.41
N GLY A 221 14.04 -12.82 1.17
CA GLY A 221 15.49 -12.77 1.36
C GLY A 221 16.28 -12.18 0.18
N CYS A 222 15.67 -11.32 -0.64
CA CYS A 222 16.42 -10.51 -1.61
C CYS A 222 17.13 -9.36 -0.91
N VAL A 223 18.29 -8.94 -1.40
CA VAL A 223 18.82 -7.61 -1.12
C VAL A 223 17.94 -6.60 -1.85
N LEU A 224 17.31 -5.69 -1.11
CA LEU A 224 16.50 -4.63 -1.71
C LEU A 224 17.42 -3.47 -2.13
N LEU A 225 17.46 -3.19 -3.44
CA LEU A 225 18.03 -1.98 -4.01
C LEU A 225 16.87 -1.00 -4.20
N ALA A 226 16.73 -0.04 -3.28
CA ALA A 226 15.56 0.83 -3.19
C ALA A 226 15.83 2.21 -3.80
N PHE A 227 14.96 2.67 -4.72
CA PHE A 227 14.98 4.08 -5.10
C PHE A 227 14.61 4.93 -3.88
N ASP A 228 15.53 5.81 -3.45
CA ASP A 228 15.43 6.56 -2.20
C ASP A 228 14.18 7.47 -2.17
N GLN A 229 13.29 7.26 -1.20
CA GLN A 229 12.08 8.07 -1.00
C GLN A 229 12.26 9.23 -0.03
N GLY A 230 13.47 9.37 0.55
CA GLY A 230 13.83 10.42 1.48
C GLY A 230 13.95 9.96 2.93
N ALA A 231 14.74 10.72 3.70
CA ALA A 231 15.17 10.32 5.05
C ALA A 231 14.00 10.05 6.01
N GLU A 232 12.93 10.84 5.94
CA GLU A 232 11.78 10.71 6.84
C GLU A 232 10.96 9.47 6.52
N GLU A 233 10.72 9.16 5.22
CA GLU A 233 10.06 7.93 4.80
C GLU A 233 10.90 6.71 5.19
N ASN A 234 12.22 6.76 4.96
CA ASN A 234 13.14 5.68 5.31
C ASN A 234 13.15 5.43 6.83
N ALA A 235 13.26 6.47 7.64
CA ALA A 235 13.25 6.36 9.09
C ALA A 235 11.92 5.82 9.64
N ALA A 236 10.78 6.22 9.07
CA ALA A 236 9.46 5.73 9.48
C ALA A 236 9.28 4.23 9.25
N LEU A 237 10.03 3.65 8.32
CA LEU A 237 10.05 2.22 8.01
C LEU A 237 11.20 1.45 8.71
N GLY A 238 12.12 2.15 9.39
CA GLY A 238 13.33 1.52 9.94
C GLY A 238 14.30 1.05 8.85
N PHE A 239 14.26 1.68 7.67
CA PHE A 239 15.19 1.39 6.58
C PHE A 239 16.52 2.11 6.81
N GLU A 240 17.59 1.34 6.88
CA GLU A 240 18.95 1.80 7.16
C GLU A 240 19.91 1.40 6.03
N GLU A 241 20.56 2.43 5.44
CA GLU A 241 21.49 2.28 4.32
C GLU A 241 22.62 1.30 4.62
N MET A 242 22.85 0.34 3.70
CA MET A 242 23.86 -0.72 3.77
C MET A 242 23.76 -1.61 5.03
N VAL A 243 22.66 -1.54 5.77
CA VAL A 243 22.36 -2.38 6.92
C VAL A 243 21.25 -3.38 6.62
N ASN A 244 20.08 -2.88 6.14
CA ASN A 244 18.92 -3.72 5.81
C ASN A 244 18.31 -3.38 4.44
N VAL A 245 18.79 -2.33 3.79
CA VAL A 245 18.41 -1.87 2.46
C VAL A 245 19.60 -1.18 1.81
N VAL A 246 19.59 -1.06 0.48
CA VAL A 246 20.60 -0.30 -0.28
C VAL A 246 19.88 0.77 -1.08
N PHE A 247 20.12 2.05 -0.77
CA PHE A 247 19.49 3.16 -1.46
C PHE A 247 20.26 3.59 -2.70
N TYR A 248 19.52 4.06 -3.69
CA TYR A 248 20.07 4.73 -4.85
C TYR A 248 19.10 5.82 -5.34
N LYS A 249 19.64 6.84 -6.03
CA LYS A 249 18.90 7.97 -6.62
C LYS A 249 19.00 8.02 -8.14
N ASP A 250 20.04 7.40 -8.68
CA ASP A 250 20.34 7.34 -10.11
C ASP A 250 21.08 6.05 -10.48
N ILE A 251 21.26 5.80 -11.77
CA ILE A 251 21.91 4.60 -12.28
C ILE A 251 23.40 4.52 -11.89
N PRO A 252 24.21 5.61 -11.98
CA PRO A 252 25.61 5.56 -11.54
C PRO A 252 25.76 5.13 -10.08
N GLN A 253 24.95 5.67 -9.17
CA GLN A 253 24.97 5.29 -7.77
C GLN A 253 24.55 3.82 -7.58
N LEU A 254 23.52 3.35 -8.32
CA LEU A 254 23.13 1.95 -8.29
C LEU A 254 24.27 1.02 -8.74
N GLN A 255 25.00 1.36 -9.80
CA GLN A 255 26.15 0.58 -10.29
C GLN A 255 27.31 0.55 -9.28
N GLU A 256 27.60 1.67 -8.62
CA GLU A 256 28.59 1.73 -7.54
C GLU A 256 28.20 0.75 -6.40
N LYS A 257 26.93 0.79 -5.95
CA LYS A 257 26.43 -0.11 -4.91
C LYS A 257 26.49 -1.58 -5.34
N LEU A 258 26.09 -1.89 -6.56
CA LEU A 258 26.20 -3.25 -7.11
C LEU A 258 27.65 -3.74 -7.12
N THR A 259 28.60 -2.88 -7.48
CA THR A 259 30.03 -3.22 -7.47
C THR A 259 30.51 -3.59 -6.05
N ILE A 260 30.11 -2.80 -5.05
CA ILE A 260 30.41 -3.09 -3.62
C ILE A 260 29.82 -4.44 -3.22
N LEU A 261 28.55 -4.70 -3.52
CA LEU A 261 27.85 -5.91 -3.13
C LEU A 261 28.38 -7.17 -3.83
N ARG A 262 28.80 -7.04 -5.10
CA ARG A 262 29.42 -8.13 -5.87
C ARG A 262 30.80 -8.49 -5.33
N SER A 263 31.57 -7.50 -4.92
CA SER A 263 32.90 -7.72 -4.32
C SER A 263 32.87 -8.18 -2.87
N ASN A 264 31.74 -8.02 -2.18
CA ASN A 264 31.56 -8.45 -0.78
C ASN A 264 30.27 -9.28 -0.60
N PRO A 265 30.32 -10.58 -0.94
CA PRO A 265 29.16 -11.47 -0.79
C PRO A 265 28.62 -11.58 0.64
N GLN A 266 29.51 -11.46 1.65
CA GLN A 266 29.10 -11.52 3.06
C GLN A 266 28.24 -10.30 3.43
N LEU A 267 28.66 -9.10 3.03
CA LEU A 267 27.88 -7.88 3.23
C LEU A 267 26.48 -7.97 2.57
N ALA A 268 26.42 -8.48 1.33
CA ALA A 268 25.16 -8.71 0.65
C ALA A 268 24.25 -9.69 1.42
N ALA A 269 24.81 -10.77 1.95
CA ALA A 269 24.06 -11.75 2.75
C ALA A 269 23.57 -11.16 4.08
N ASP A 270 24.38 -10.33 4.73
CA ASP A 270 24.01 -9.66 5.98
C ASP A 270 22.88 -8.64 5.76
N ILE A 271 22.95 -7.83 4.70
CA ILE A 271 21.88 -6.88 4.32
C ILE A 271 20.59 -7.64 4.03
N ALA A 272 20.64 -8.74 3.25
CA ALA A 272 19.46 -9.55 2.94
C ALA A 272 18.81 -10.11 4.20
N ARG A 273 19.62 -10.66 5.13
CA ARG A 273 19.13 -11.20 6.40
C ARG A 273 18.51 -10.11 7.27
N ASN A 274 19.20 -8.99 7.47
CA ASN A 274 18.71 -7.88 8.28
C ASN A 274 17.43 -7.27 7.69
N GLY A 275 17.35 -7.15 6.37
CA GLY A 275 16.15 -6.71 5.67
C GLY A 275 14.98 -7.66 5.85
N GLN A 276 15.24 -8.98 5.78
CA GLN A 276 14.24 -10.00 6.04
C GLN A 276 13.76 -9.96 7.49
N ASP A 277 14.69 -9.88 8.47
CA ASP A 277 14.35 -9.78 9.87
C ASP A 277 13.47 -8.56 10.16
N LEU A 278 13.80 -7.42 9.55
CA LEU A 278 12.99 -6.20 9.69
C LEU A 278 11.56 -6.44 9.21
N VAL A 279 11.37 -6.98 7.99
CA VAL A 279 10.00 -7.12 7.44
C VAL A 279 9.20 -8.22 8.13
N VAL A 280 9.84 -9.29 8.56
CA VAL A 280 9.19 -10.36 9.34
C VAL A 280 8.67 -9.82 10.67
N ASN A 281 9.45 -9.02 11.35
CA ASN A 281 9.09 -8.48 12.66
C ASN A 281 8.09 -7.32 12.59
N GLN A 282 8.07 -6.53 11.49
CA GLN A 282 7.34 -5.27 11.45
C GLN A 282 6.20 -5.21 10.41
N PHE A 283 6.31 -5.95 9.29
CA PHE A 283 5.48 -5.70 8.10
C PHE A 283 4.69 -6.91 7.60
N SER A 284 4.61 -8.02 8.38
CA SER A 284 3.69 -9.10 8.03
C SER A 284 2.23 -8.59 8.05
N PHE A 285 1.34 -9.15 7.25
CA PHE A 285 -0.07 -8.75 7.24
C PHE A 285 -0.73 -8.90 8.61
N ALA A 286 -0.31 -9.85 9.45
CA ALA A 286 -0.74 -9.94 10.83
C ALA A 286 -0.35 -8.68 11.63
N ARG A 287 0.89 -8.20 11.52
CA ARG A 287 1.34 -6.96 12.18
C ARG A 287 0.66 -5.72 11.63
N ILE A 288 0.48 -5.64 10.31
CA ILE A 288 -0.23 -4.53 9.68
C ILE A 288 -1.70 -4.52 10.09
N GLY A 289 -2.36 -5.68 10.14
CA GLY A 289 -3.72 -5.80 10.65
C GLY A 289 -3.88 -5.28 12.08
N GLN A 290 -2.95 -5.63 12.97
CA GLN A 290 -2.88 -5.07 14.33
C GLN A 290 -2.77 -3.54 14.32
N ARG A 291 -1.82 -2.98 13.54
CA ARG A 291 -1.62 -1.53 13.43
C ARG A 291 -2.87 -0.81 12.89
N ILE A 292 -3.56 -1.40 11.91
CA ILE A 292 -4.83 -0.87 11.41
C ILE A 292 -5.82 -0.77 12.56
N VAL A 293 -6.01 -1.83 13.36
CA VAL A 293 -6.94 -1.80 14.49
C VAL A 293 -6.53 -0.79 15.55
N GLU A 294 -5.26 -0.60 15.82
CA GLU A 294 -4.75 0.40 16.75
C GLU A 294 -5.16 1.82 16.34
N VAL A 295 -5.02 2.17 15.05
CA VAL A 295 -5.42 3.49 14.55
C VAL A 295 -6.94 3.65 14.38
N LEU A 296 -7.72 2.56 14.43
CA LEU A 296 -9.17 2.61 14.49
C LEU A 296 -9.72 2.94 15.88
N LYS A 297 -8.97 2.67 16.97
CA LYS A 297 -9.45 2.84 18.36
C LYS A 297 -9.72 4.30 18.74
N PRO A 298 -8.82 5.27 18.46
CA PRO A 298 -9.05 6.66 18.86
C PRO A 298 -10.32 7.24 18.25
N PRO A 299 -11.01 8.17 18.95
CA PRO A 299 -12.21 8.82 18.45
C PRO A 299 -11.97 9.46 17.07
N LEU A 300 -12.96 9.35 16.20
CA LEU A 300 -12.98 10.10 14.93
C LEU A 300 -13.47 11.52 15.15
N ARG A 301 -13.17 12.41 14.23
CA ARG A 301 -13.72 13.76 14.23
C ARG A 301 -15.25 13.73 14.18
N PRO A 302 -15.96 14.60 14.91
CA PRO A 302 -17.41 14.62 14.88
C PRO A 302 -17.89 15.01 13.47
N ARG A 303 -18.85 14.24 12.95
CA ARG A 303 -19.51 14.58 11.70
C ARG A 303 -20.53 15.69 11.91
N ALA A 304 -20.42 16.79 11.16
CA ALA A 304 -21.44 17.82 11.16
C ALA A 304 -22.80 17.25 10.69
N PRO A 305 -23.91 17.67 11.29
CA PRO A 305 -25.24 17.27 10.84
C PRO A 305 -25.45 17.64 9.36
N LEU A 306 -26.05 16.73 8.59
CA LEU A 306 -26.43 17.04 7.22
C LEU A 306 -27.44 18.20 7.21
N SER A 307 -27.22 19.17 6.31
CA SER A 307 -28.18 20.27 6.07
C SER A 307 -29.52 19.71 5.55
N VAL A 308 -30.58 20.48 5.68
CA VAL A 308 -31.92 20.08 5.19
C VAL A 308 -31.90 19.80 3.66
N LEU A 309 -31.15 20.60 2.91
CA LEU A 309 -30.96 20.41 1.47
C LEU A 309 -30.23 19.09 1.15
N GLU A 310 -29.20 18.74 1.92
CA GLU A 310 -28.48 17.48 1.74
C GLU A 310 -29.36 16.27 2.09
N ARG A 311 -30.17 16.36 3.15
CA ARG A 311 -31.13 15.31 3.49
C ARG A 311 -32.20 15.13 2.39
N LEU A 312 -32.69 16.22 1.79
CA LEU A 312 -33.64 16.19 0.68
C LEU A 312 -33.00 15.55 -0.58
N ARG A 313 -31.81 15.99 -0.98
CA ARG A 313 -31.07 15.37 -2.10
C ARG A 313 -30.83 13.88 -1.91
N LEU A 314 -30.48 13.46 -0.69
CA LEU A 314 -30.34 12.05 -0.36
C LEU A 314 -31.65 11.27 -0.46
N LYS A 315 -32.79 11.87 -0.08
CA LYS A 315 -34.12 11.26 -0.24
C LYS A 315 -34.51 11.13 -1.71
N LEU A 316 -34.19 12.11 -2.52
CA LEU A 316 -34.52 12.16 -3.96
C LEU A 316 -33.53 11.36 -4.84
N GLY A 317 -32.41 10.91 -4.28
CA GLY A 317 -31.47 10.10 -5.03
C GLY A 317 -30.45 10.89 -5.87
N VAL A 318 -30.36 12.22 -5.65
CA VAL A 318 -29.50 13.16 -6.39
C VAL A 318 -28.23 13.48 -5.58
#